data_53645b7132c413411549ba7aab83645f
#
_entry.id   53645b7132c413411549ba7aab83645f
#
_cell.length_a   1.000
_cell.length_b   1.000
_cell.length_c   1.000
_cell.angle_alpha   90.00
_cell.angle_beta   90.00
_cell.angle_gamma   90.00
#
_symmetry.space_group_name_H-M   'P 1'
#
loop_
_entity.id
_entity.type
_entity.pdbx_description
1 polymer ?
#
loop_
_entity_poly.entity_id
_entity_poly.type
_entity_poly.pdbx_seq_one_letter_code
_entity_poly.pdbx_strand_id
1 'polypeptide(L)'
;QLIEKRGDRVSYRHILLKPRIDQKEIDEALAKLDTLANDIRKGKVNFDDAATWVSQDKETRNNHGLLANPQTGTARFEMGQLSSLISQDVAKVVDGLQIGEVSQPFTMTTSKGKEVCAIVKLKNRIDGHKATITEDYQRLKSIVTAKRSEEKLQKWIVEKQKKTYVRINPEWVKCDFKYPGWIKN
;
A
#
# COMPACT_ATOMS: atom_id res chain seq x y z
N GLN A 1 9.97 7.89 -31.91
CA GLN A 1 11.14 8.26 -32.68
C GLN A 1 12.42 7.90 -31.91
N LEU A 2 13.28 7.10 -32.49
CA LEU A 2 14.62 6.84 -31.98
C LEU A 2 15.49 8.07 -32.24
N ILE A 3 16.17 8.56 -31.19
CA ILE A 3 17.08 9.73 -31.29
C ILE A 3 18.51 9.25 -31.42
N GLU A 4 18.92 8.33 -30.57
CA GLU A 4 20.29 7.81 -30.53
C GLU A 4 20.30 6.39 -29.95
N LYS A 5 21.22 5.57 -30.47
CA LYS A 5 21.53 4.24 -29.92
C LYS A 5 23.03 4.09 -29.79
N ARG A 6 23.52 3.83 -28.56
CA ARG A 6 24.94 3.53 -28.28
C ARG A 6 24.99 2.22 -27.47
N GLY A 7 25.32 1.13 -28.12
CA GLY A 7 25.28 -0.19 -27.51
C GLY A 7 23.87 -0.53 -26.98
N ASP A 8 23.74 -0.83 -25.69
CA ASP A 8 22.48 -1.12 -25.03
C ASP A 8 21.71 0.13 -24.54
N ARG A 9 22.28 1.32 -24.71
CA ARG A 9 21.65 2.58 -24.34
C ARG A 9 20.91 3.16 -25.52
N VAL A 10 19.63 3.51 -25.30
CA VAL A 10 18.78 4.14 -26.30
C VAL A 10 18.17 5.43 -25.76
N SER A 11 18.14 6.46 -26.62
CA SER A 11 17.41 7.70 -26.37
C SER A 11 16.25 7.78 -27.37
N TYR A 12 15.02 7.93 -26.87
CA TYR A 12 13.83 7.97 -27.72
C TYR A 12 12.82 8.98 -27.21
N ARG A 13 11.95 9.40 -28.11
CA ARG A 13 10.75 10.18 -27.80
C ARG A 13 9.51 9.36 -28.14
N HIS A 14 8.50 9.47 -27.32
CA HIS A 14 7.21 8.84 -27.57
C HIS A 14 6.07 9.80 -27.33
N ILE A 15 4.94 9.51 -27.94
CA ILE A 15 3.66 10.18 -27.70
C ILE A 15 2.74 9.13 -27.09
N LEU A 16 2.25 9.42 -25.90
CA LEU A 16 1.30 8.57 -25.18
C LEU A 16 -0.09 9.21 -25.24
N LEU A 17 -1.06 8.49 -25.80
CA LEU A 17 -2.47 8.87 -25.74
C LEU A 17 -3.18 7.93 -24.75
N LYS A 18 -3.81 8.51 -23.73
CA LYS A 18 -4.69 7.75 -22.85
C LYS A 18 -6.10 7.81 -23.45
N PRO A 19 -6.75 6.65 -23.73
CA PRO A 19 -8.15 6.65 -24.12
C PRO A 19 -8.98 7.26 -22.99
N ARG A 20 -9.95 8.09 -23.34
CA ARG A 20 -10.96 8.60 -22.39
C ARG A 20 -12.00 7.50 -22.23
N ILE A 21 -12.33 7.18 -20.99
CA ILE A 21 -13.45 6.29 -20.68
C ILE A 21 -14.72 7.14 -20.92
N ASP A 22 -15.68 6.59 -21.65
CA ASP A 22 -16.96 7.26 -21.86
C ASP A 22 -17.76 7.25 -20.53
N GLN A 23 -18.35 8.40 -20.16
CA GLN A 23 -19.18 8.50 -18.96
C GLN A 23 -20.31 7.46 -18.96
N LYS A 24 -20.83 7.13 -20.13
CA LYS A 24 -21.85 6.11 -20.29
C LYS A 24 -21.38 4.72 -19.84
N GLU A 25 -20.12 4.36 -20.11
CA GLU A 25 -19.54 3.07 -19.70
C GLU A 25 -19.37 3.01 -18.16
N ILE A 26 -19.04 4.16 -17.55
CA ILE A 26 -18.96 4.28 -16.07
C ILE A 26 -20.35 4.11 -15.47
N ASP A 27 -21.35 4.79 -16.01
CA ASP A 27 -22.73 4.74 -15.51
C ASP A 27 -23.31 3.30 -15.63
N GLU A 28 -23.06 2.62 -16.76
CA GLU A 28 -23.45 1.22 -16.95
C GLU A 28 -22.74 0.28 -15.95
N ALA A 29 -21.46 0.50 -15.68
CA ALA A 29 -20.70 -0.29 -14.69
C ALA A 29 -21.23 -0.06 -13.26
N LEU A 30 -21.52 1.18 -12.89
CA LEU A 30 -22.11 1.54 -11.60
C LEU A 30 -23.50 0.91 -11.44
N ALA A 31 -24.35 0.93 -12.46
CA ALA A 31 -25.69 0.31 -12.44
C ALA A 31 -25.60 -1.22 -12.25
N LYS A 32 -24.65 -1.89 -12.92
CA LYS A 32 -24.40 -3.33 -12.73
C LYS A 32 -23.92 -3.63 -11.31
N LEU A 33 -23.01 -2.83 -10.77
CA LEU A 33 -22.53 -2.97 -9.42
C LEU A 33 -23.61 -2.68 -8.38
N ASP A 34 -24.53 -1.74 -8.64
CA ASP A 34 -25.66 -1.46 -7.74
C ASP A 34 -26.60 -2.66 -7.66
N THR A 35 -26.94 -3.25 -8.82
CA THR A 35 -27.75 -4.48 -8.85
C THR A 35 -27.07 -5.58 -8.04
N LEU A 36 -25.78 -5.81 -8.25
CA LEU A 36 -25.00 -6.82 -7.52
C LEU A 36 -24.95 -6.52 -6.02
N ALA A 37 -24.69 -5.27 -5.62
CA ALA A 37 -24.66 -4.86 -4.22
C ALA A 37 -26.01 -5.10 -3.54
N ASN A 38 -27.12 -4.82 -4.23
CA ASN A 38 -28.47 -5.06 -3.74
C ASN A 38 -28.77 -6.56 -3.59
N ASP A 39 -28.33 -7.40 -4.51
CA ASP A 39 -28.49 -8.85 -4.40
C ASP A 39 -27.65 -9.44 -3.27
N ILE A 40 -26.46 -8.90 -3.03
CA ILE A 40 -25.62 -9.28 -1.88
C ILE A 40 -26.27 -8.85 -0.58
N ARG A 41 -26.80 -7.63 -0.46
CA ARG A 41 -27.51 -7.14 0.74
C ARG A 41 -28.76 -7.96 1.05
N LYS A 42 -29.46 -8.46 0.03
CA LYS A 42 -30.61 -9.36 0.15
C LYS A 42 -30.23 -10.81 0.43
N GLY A 43 -28.92 -11.13 0.49
CA GLY A 43 -28.45 -12.49 0.75
C GLY A 43 -28.64 -13.47 -0.41
N LYS A 44 -28.97 -13.00 -1.61
CA LYS A 44 -29.13 -13.86 -2.80
C LYS A 44 -27.78 -14.32 -3.36
N VAL A 45 -26.75 -13.50 -3.22
CA VAL A 45 -25.38 -13.76 -3.69
C VAL A 45 -24.42 -13.50 -2.54
N ASN A 46 -23.42 -14.36 -2.39
CA ASN A 46 -22.35 -14.14 -1.43
C ASN A 46 -21.32 -13.14 -2.03
N PHE A 47 -20.83 -12.22 -1.21
CA PHE A 47 -19.81 -11.24 -1.64
C PHE A 47 -18.53 -11.92 -2.11
N ASP A 48 -18.07 -12.95 -1.42
CA ASP A 48 -16.83 -13.67 -1.71
C ASP A 48 -16.91 -14.39 -3.08
N ASP A 49 -18.10 -14.98 -3.37
CA ASP A 49 -18.37 -15.60 -4.66
C ASP A 49 -18.46 -14.55 -5.78
N ALA A 50 -19.17 -13.45 -5.53
CA ALA A 50 -19.25 -12.33 -6.47
C ALA A 50 -17.87 -11.76 -6.80
N ALA A 51 -17.02 -11.58 -5.81
CA ALA A 51 -15.64 -11.12 -6.01
C ALA A 51 -14.84 -12.10 -6.88
N THR A 52 -15.02 -13.40 -6.69
CA THR A 52 -14.32 -14.44 -7.47
C THR A 52 -14.76 -14.48 -8.94
N TRP A 53 -16.06 -14.35 -9.20
CA TRP A 53 -16.63 -14.59 -10.55
C TRP A 53 -16.82 -13.32 -11.36
N VAL A 54 -17.10 -12.18 -10.70
CA VAL A 54 -17.46 -10.92 -11.37
C VAL A 54 -16.30 -9.92 -11.38
N SER A 55 -15.43 -9.92 -10.37
CA SER A 55 -14.35 -8.95 -10.27
C SER A 55 -13.34 -9.09 -11.42
N GLN A 56 -12.96 -7.95 -11.98
CA GLN A 56 -11.91 -7.85 -13.00
C GLN A 56 -10.53 -7.60 -12.37
N ASP A 57 -10.46 -7.39 -11.05
CA ASP A 57 -9.20 -7.23 -10.35
C ASP A 57 -8.49 -8.58 -10.18
N LYS A 58 -7.42 -8.76 -10.93
CA LYS A 58 -6.63 -10.01 -10.92
C LYS A 58 -5.88 -10.25 -9.62
N GLU A 59 -5.60 -9.19 -8.87
CA GLU A 59 -4.82 -9.27 -7.63
C GLU A 59 -5.66 -9.83 -6.47
N THR A 60 -6.93 -9.45 -6.40
CA THR A 60 -7.82 -9.84 -5.29
C THR A 60 -8.85 -10.91 -5.65
N ARG A 61 -9.19 -11.07 -6.94
CA ARG A 61 -10.22 -12.03 -7.40
C ARG A 61 -9.97 -13.45 -6.89
N ASN A 62 -8.73 -13.92 -6.97
CA ASN A 62 -8.36 -15.28 -6.54
C ASN A 62 -8.33 -15.43 -5.01
N ASN A 63 -8.41 -14.32 -4.28
CA ASN A 63 -8.49 -14.27 -2.82
C ASN A 63 -9.86 -13.78 -2.34
N HIS A 64 -10.93 -14.11 -3.11
CA HIS A 64 -12.32 -13.75 -2.78
C HIS A 64 -12.54 -12.25 -2.53
N GLY A 65 -11.79 -11.40 -3.22
CA GLY A 65 -11.84 -9.96 -3.07
C GLY A 65 -11.11 -9.40 -1.84
N LEU A 66 -10.44 -10.25 -1.05
CA LEU A 66 -9.75 -9.82 0.15
C LEU A 66 -8.48 -9.04 -0.18
N LEU A 67 -8.43 -7.77 0.21
CA LEU A 67 -7.26 -6.93 0.07
C LEU A 67 -6.20 -7.32 1.10
N ALA A 68 -4.98 -7.53 0.64
CA ALA A 68 -3.82 -7.77 1.50
C ALA A 68 -2.96 -6.50 1.59
N ASN A 69 -2.57 -6.14 2.80
CA ASN A 69 -1.66 -5.03 3.05
C ASN A 69 -0.24 -5.44 2.61
N PRO A 70 0.36 -4.77 1.61
CA PRO A 70 1.66 -5.16 1.08
C PRO A 70 2.81 -5.02 2.09
N GLN A 71 2.64 -4.19 3.13
CA GLN A 71 3.65 -3.99 4.16
C GLN A 71 3.63 -5.07 5.25
N THR A 72 2.44 -5.59 5.58
CA THR A 72 2.27 -6.54 6.69
C THR A 72 1.91 -7.95 6.24
N GLY A 73 1.49 -8.13 4.98
CA GLY A 73 0.98 -9.40 4.44
C GLY A 73 -0.37 -9.83 5.03
N THR A 74 -1.01 -8.98 5.84
CA THR A 74 -2.30 -9.26 6.49
C THR A 74 -3.43 -8.52 5.80
N ALA A 75 -4.68 -8.95 5.99
CA ALA A 75 -5.87 -8.25 5.50
C ALA A 75 -6.34 -7.13 6.46
N ARG A 76 -5.41 -6.50 7.17
CA ARG A 76 -5.68 -5.42 8.13
C ARG A 76 -4.98 -4.15 7.68
N PHE A 77 -5.70 -3.05 7.71
CA PHE A 77 -5.21 -1.72 7.34
C PHE A 77 -5.55 -0.73 8.45
N GLU A 78 -4.63 0.17 8.74
CA GLU A 78 -4.96 1.43 9.39
C GLU A 78 -5.58 2.37 8.36
N MET A 79 -6.46 3.28 8.77
CA MET A 79 -7.16 4.18 7.85
C MET A 79 -6.17 5.01 7.01
N GLY A 80 -5.08 5.48 7.61
CA GLY A 80 -4.00 6.17 6.89
C GLY A 80 -3.29 5.29 5.86
N GLN A 81 -3.07 4.01 6.18
CA GLN A 81 -2.49 3.05 5.24
C GLN A 81 -3.47 2.73 4.09
N LEU A 82 -4.75 2.57 4.39
CA LEU A 82 -5.77 2.31 3.38
C LEU A 82 -5.82 3.47 2.36
N SER A 83 -5.80 4.70 2.85
CA SER A 83 -5.77 5.91 2.02
C SER A 83 -4.51 6.02 1.15
N SER A 84 -3.33 5.70 1.70
CA SER A 84 -2.05 5.88 1.01
C SER A 84 -1.67 4.73 0.09
N LEU A 85 -2.02 3.48 0.45
CA LEU A 85 -1.60 2.27 -0.27
C LEU A 85 -2.64 1.81 -1.30
N ILE A 86 -3.91 2.06 -1.05
CA ILE A 86 -5.01 1.61 -1.91
C ILE A 86 -5.64 2.80 -2.64
N SER A 87 -6.49 3.56 -1.95
CA SER A 87 -7.13 4.78 -2.48
C SER A 87 -7.76 5.59 -1.36
N GLN A 88 -7.72 6.91 -1.51
CA GLN A 88 -8.41 7.83 -0.62
C GLN A 88 -9.94 7.65 -0.68
N ASP A 89 -10.45 7.30 -1.86
CA ASP A 89 -11.89 7.08 -2.06
C ASP A 89 -12.36 5.84 -1.31
N VAL A 90 -11.59 4.75 -1.38
CA VAL A 90 -11.85 3.53 -0.59
C VAL A 90 -11.83 3.82 0.90
N ALA A 91 -10.86 4.58 1.39
CA ALA A 91 -10.76 4.93 2.80
C ALA A 91 -11.99 5.71 3.29
N LYS A 92 -12.46 6.70 2.53
CA LYS A 92 -13.67 7.48 2.85
C LYS A 92 -14.92 6.60 2.91
N VAL A 93 -15.09 5.70 1.93
CA VAL A 93 -16.24 4.81 1.88
C VAL A 93 -16.21 3.83 3.06
N VAL A 94 -15.07 3.20 3.33
CA VAL A 94 -14.91 2.23 4.42
C VAL A 94 -15.13 2.86 5.79
N ASP A 95 -14.77 4.13 5.96
CA ASP A 95 -14.96 4.86 7.24
C ASP A 95 -16.43 4.94 7.64
N GLY A 96 -17.32 5.14 6.65
CA GLY A 96 -18.77 5.22 6.87
C GLY A 96 -19.50 3.87 7.00
N LEU A 97 -18.84 2.73 6.71
CA LEU A 97 -19.49 1.42 6.71
C LEU A 97 -19.55 0.79 8.11
N GLN A 98 -20.61 0.04 8.37
CA GLN A 98 -20.70 -0.88 9.53
C GLN A 98 -20.09 -2.24 9.19
N ILE A 99 -19.75 -3.02 10.24
CA ILE A 99 -19.19 -4.37 10.06
C ILE A 99 -20.23 -5.26 9.34
N GLY A 100 -19.80 -5.91 8.26
CA GLY A 100 -20.66 -6.74 7.40
C GLY A 100 -21.37 -5.97 6.29
N GLU A 101 -21.38 -4.66 6.34
CA GLU A 101 -22.06 -3.81 5.36
C GLU A 101 -21.33 -3.77 4.02
N VAL A 102 -22.12 -3.68 2.94
CA VAL A 102 -21.63 -3.49 1.56
C VAL A 102 -21.94 -2.06 1.14
N SER A 103 -20.93 -1.38 0.62
CA SER A 103 -21.04 0.02 0.16
C SER A 103 -22.01 0.17 -1.01
N GLN A 104 -22.39 1.41 -1.28
CA GLN A 104 -22.88 1.80 -2.60
C GLN A 104 -21.72 1.71 -3.61
N PRO A 105 -22.03 1.49 -4.91
CA PRO A 105 -21.04 1.62 -5.96
C PRO A 105 -20.42 3.01 -5.99
N PHE A 106 -19.12 3.06 -6.20
CA PHE A 106 -18.38 4.30 -6.32
C PHE A 106 -17.24 4.17 -7.34
N THR A 107 -16.77 5.31 -7.84
CA THR A 107 -15.58 5.38 -8.68
C THR A 107 -14.34 5.62 -7.82
N MET A 108 -13.24 5.03 -8.20
CA MET A 108 -11.94 5.23 -7.55
C MET A 108 -10.81 5.22 -8.58
N THR A 109 -9.71 5.87 -8.23
CA THR A 109 -8.48 5.79 -9.02
C THR A 109 -7.54 4.77 -8.39
N THR A 110 -7.12 3.77 -9.17
CA THR A 110 -6.13 2.78 -8.73
C THR A 110 -4.74 3.40 -8.60
N SER A 111 -3.83 2.73 -7.89
CA SER A 111 -2.41 3.11 -7.80
C SER A 111 -1.71 3.25 -9.17
N LYS A 112 -2.25 2.59 -10.20
CA LYS A 112 -1.79 2.67 -11.61
C LYS A 112 -2.41 3.84 -12.39
N GLY A 113 -3.19 4.71 -11.72
CA GLY A 113 -3.84 5.88 -12.34
C GLY A 113 -5.02 5.52 -13.26
N LYS A 114 -5.61 4.32 -13.09
CA LYS A 114 -6.82 3.91 -13.81
C LYS A 114 -8.05 4.22 -12.99
N GLU A 115 -9.06 4.80 -13.62
CA GLU A 115 -10.39 4.95 -13.04
C GLU A 115 -11.16 3.65 -13.15
N VAL A 116 -11.75 3.20 -12.05
CA VAL A 116 -12.51 1.95 -11.95
C VAL A 116 -13.72 2.15 -11.05
N CYS A 117 -14.77 1.35 -11.26
CA CYS A 117 -15.93 1.29 -10.39
C CYS A 117 -15.77 0.14 -9.40
N ALA A 118 -16.14 0.36 -8.15
CA ALA A 118 -15.98 -0.63 -7.08
C ALA A 118 -17.16 -0.65 -6.11
N ILE A 119 -17.33 -1.78 -5.44
CA ILE A 119 -18.08 -1.94 -4.19
C ILE A 119 -17.14 -2.57 -3.17
N VAL A 120 -17.28 -2.21 -1.91
CA VAL A 120 -16.48 -2.75 -0.82
C VAL A 120 -17.37 -3.30 0.29
N LYS A 121 -16.92 -4.34 0.97
CA LYS A 121 -17.57 -4.89 2.16
C LYS A 121 -16.61 -4.78 3.34
N LEU A 122 -17.05 -4.18 4.43
CA LEU A 122 -16.29 -4.15 5.67
C LEU A 122 -16.43 -5.47 6.41
N LYS A 123 -15.35 -6.25 6.45
CA LYS A 123 -15.37 -7.57 7.11
C LYS A 123 -15.26 -7.47 8.62
N ASN A 124 -14.39 -6.59 9.10
CA ASN A 124 -14.16 -6.36 10.52
C ASN A 124 -13.62 -4.97 10.77
N ARG A 125 -13.88 -4.39 11.94
CA ARG A 125 -13.30 -3.14 12.43
C ARG A 125 -12.74 -3.39 13.82
N ILE A 126 -11.51 -2.99 14.03
CA ILE A 126 -10.86 -3.05 15.33
C ILE A 126 -10.69 -1.60 15.80
N ASP A 127 -11.38 -1.26 16.86
CA ASP A 127 -11.25 0.07 17.45
C ASP A 127 -9.85 0.28 18.02
N GLY A 128 -9.42 1.55 18.07
CA GLY A 128 -8.12 1.90 18.64
C GLY A 128 -8.03 1.41 20.08
N HIS A 129 -7.07 0.53 20.35
CA HIS A 129 -6.82 -0.02 21.68
C HIS A 129 -5.34 0.09 22.05
N LYS A 130 -5.04 0.02 23.32
CA LYS A 130 -3.65 -0.09 23.78
C LYS A 130 -3.10 -1.44 23.33
N ALA A 131 -1.95 -1.40 22.63
CA ALA A 131 -1.34 -2.62 22.07
C ALA A 131 -1.14 -3.71 23.13
N THR A 132 -1.59 -4.91 22.83
CA THR A 132 -1.46 -6.09 23.69
C THR A 132 -0.59 -7.14 23.03
N ILE A 133 0.08 -7.96 23.84
CA ILE A 133 0.93 -9.04 23.30
C ILE A 133 0.07 -10.09 22.55
N THR A 134 -1.15 -10.30 22.98
CA THR A 134 -2.04 -11.30 22.40
C THR A 134 -2.53 -10.93 21.01
N GLU A 135 -2.91 -9.66 20.81
CA GLU A 135 -3.55 -9.21 19.57
C GLU A 135 -2.55 -8.58 18.59
N ASP A 136 -1.51 -7.89 19.12
CA ASP A 136 -0.56 -7.12 18.32
C ASP A 136 0.84 -7.75 18.28
N TYR A 137 0.98 -9.02 18.61
CA TYR A 137 2.29 -9.69 18.73
C TYR A 137 3.21 -9.44 17.54
N GLN A 138 2.71 -9.61 16.30
CA GLN A 138 3.55 -9.46 15.10
C GLN A 138 4.02 -8.00 14.93
N ARG A 139 3.17 -7.03 15.23
CA ARG A 139 3.49 -5.61 15.16
C ARG A 139 4.54 -5.25 16.23
N LEU A 140 4.30 -5.67 17.48
CA LEU A 140 5.24 -5.44 18.58
C LEU A 140 6.59 -6.12 18.30
N LYS A 141 6.56 -7.36 17.81
CA LYS A 141 7.77 -8.10 17.40
C LYS A 141 8.56 -7.35 16.33
N SER A 142 7.90 -6.84 15.29
CA SER A 142 8.57 -6.09 14.22
C SER A 142 9.23 -4.81 14.74
N ILE A 143 8.53 -4.04 15.58
CA ILE A 143 9.06 -2.82 16.21
C ILE A 143 10.28 -3.13 17.08
N VAL A 144 10.17 -4.13 17.95
CA VAL A 144 11.28 -4.52 18.84
C VAL A 144 12.47 -5.06 18.04
N THR A 145 12.21 -5.84 16.98
CA THR A 145 13.27 -6.37 16.11
C THR A 145 13.98 -5.24 15.38
N ALA A 146 13.25 -4.29 14.81
CA ALA A 146 13.83 -3.11 14.16
C ALA A 146 14.70 -2.30 15.12
N LYS A 147 14.20 -2.01 16.33
CA LYS A 147 14.95 -1.30 17.38
C LYS A 147 16.23 -2.04 17.78
N ARG A 148 16.14 -3.35 18.03
CA ARG A 148 17.32 -4.15 18.38
C ARG A 148 18.34 -4.25 17.25
N SER A 149 17.88 -4.29 16.00
CA SER A 149 18.77 -4.29 14.83
C SER A 149 19.52 -2.98 14.72
N GLU A 150 18.82 -1.84 14.92
CA GLU A 150 19.46 -0.53 14.93
C GLU A 150 20.47 -0.39 16.07
N GLU A 151 20.12 -0.82 17.29
CA GLU A 151 21.05 -0.80 18.44
C GLU A 151 22.30 -1.67 18.19
N LYS A 152 22.13 -2.85 17.56
CA LYS A 152 23.27 -3.70 17.18
C LYS A 152 24.14 -3.05 16.11
N LEU A 153 23.52 -2.43 15.11
CA LEU A 153 24.23 -1.71 14.06
C LEU A 153 25.06 -0.56 14.64
N GLN A 154 24.47 0.22 15.54
CA GLN A 154 25.15 1.32 16.23
C GLN A 154 26.38 0.81 17.00
N LYS A 155 26.22 -0.24 17.80
CA LYS A 155 27.34 -0.86 18.52
C LYS A 155 28.44 -1.36 17.58
N TRP A 156 28.06 -2.02 16.51
CA TRP A 156 29.01 -2.51 15.50
C TRP A 156 29.76 -1.36 14.81
N ILE A 157 29.08 -0.27 14.44
CA ILE A 157 29.70 0.91 13.85
C ILE A 157 30.73 1.50 14.81
N VAL A 158 30.39 1.69 16.09
CA VAL A 158 31.31 2.21 17.12
C VAL A 158 32.53 1.33 17.28
N GLU A 159 32.39 -0.01 17.28
CA GLU A 159 33.53 -0.92 17.30
C GLU A 159 34.41 -0.82 16.06
N LYS A 160 33.80 -0.70 14.87
CA LYS A 160 34.53 -0.54 13.61
C LYS A 160 35.25 0.81 13.56
N GLN A 161 34.64 1.90 14.01
CA GLN A 161 35.25 3.20 14.10
C GLN A 161 36.55 3.18 14.96
N LYS A 162 36.56 2.43 16.07
CA LYS A 162 37.75 2.27 16.92
C LYS A 162 38.88 1.50 16.22
N LYS A 163 38.56 0.49 15.42
CA LYS A 163 39.52 -0.44 14.81
C LYS A 163 39.96 -0.07 13.40
N THR A 164 39.21 0.83 12.72
CA THR A 164 39.44 1.19 11.33
C THR A 164 40.20 2.51 11.25
N TYR A 165 41.24 2.55 10.42
CA TYR A 165 41.90 3.81 10.08
C TYR A 165 41.04 4.56 9.04
N VAL A 166 40.64 5.76 9.39
CA VAL A 166 39.89 6.66 8.49
C VAL A 166 40.57 8.02 8.47
N ARG A 167 40.85 8.51 7.25
CA ARG A 167 41.34 9.87 7.04
C ARG A 167 40.27 10.69 6.33
N ILE A 168 39.82 11.75 6.99
CA ILE A 168 38.82 12.68 6.45
C ILE A 168 39.57 13.93 6.01
N ASN A 169 39.30 14.42 4.80
CA ASN A 169 39.91 15.68 4.31
C ASN A 169 39.47 16.83 5.24
N PRO A 170 40.39 17.79 5.52
CA PRO A 170 40.13 18.91 6.44
C PRO A 170 38.89 19.72 6.13
N GLU A 171 38.52 19.82 4.86
CA GLU A 171 37.32 20.53 4.38
C GLU A 171 36.02 19.89 4.90
N TRP A 172 36.01 18.57 5.13
CA TRP A 172 34.83 17.80 5.53
C TRP A 172 34.76 17.48 7.03
N VAL A 173 35.79 17.81 7.80
CA VAL A 173 35.84 17.51 9.25
C VAL A 173 34.72 18.21 10.01
N LYS A 174 34.23 19.36 9.52
CA LYS A 174 33.16 20.14 10.15
C LYS A 174 31.74 19.71 9.74
N CYS A 175 31.60 18.69 8.90
CA CYS A 175 30.31 18.19 8.48
C CYS A 175 29.62 17.43 9.62
N ASP A 176 28.29 17.52 9.65
CA ASP A 176 27.47 16.75 10.58
C ASP A 176 27.37 15.29 10.09
N PHE A 177 28.12 14.41 10.72
CA PHE A 177 28.13 12.99 10.40
C PHE A 177 27.05 12.27 11.20
N LYS A 178 26.26 11.43 10.54
CA LYS A 178 25.28 10.54 11.20
C LYS A 178 25.93 9.73 12.35
N TYR A 179 27.22 9.40 12.23
CA TYR A 179 28.00 8.68 13.20
C TYR A 179 29.28 9.47 13.53
N PRO A 180 29.29 10.26 14.61
CA PRO A 180 30.37 11.25 14.87
C PRO A 180 31.74 10.66 15.21
N GLY A 181 31.84 9.39 15.54
CA GLY A 181 33.10 8.75 15.93
C GLY A 181 34.13 8.51 14.81
N TRP A 182 33.92 9.04 13.61
CA TRP A 182 34.89 8.96 12.51
C TRP A 182 36.02 10.01 12.60
N ILE A 183 35.78 11.10 13.31
CA ILE A 183 36.80 12.14 13.57
C ILE A 183 37.53 11.71 14.82
N LYS A 184 38.79 11.34 14.65
CA LYS A 184 39.72 11.06 15.78
C LYS A 184 40.58 12.29 16.00
N ASN A 185 40.49 12.92 17.16
CA ASN A 185 41.39 13.98 17.60
C ASN A 185 42.78 13.39 17.87
#